data_583481f07312e372c30a10ac32d0bc85
#
_entry.id   583481f07312e372c30a10ac32d0bc85
#
_cell.length_a   1.000
_cell.length_b   1.000
_cell.length_c   1.000
_cell.angle_alpha   90.00
_cell.angle_beta   90.00
_cell.angle_gamma   90.00
#
_symmetry.space_group_name_H-M   'P 1'
#
loop_
_entity.id
_entity.type
_entity.pdbx_description
1 polymer ?
#
loop_
_entity_poly.entity_id
_entity_poly.type
_entity_poly.pdbx_seq_one_letter_code
_entity_poly.pdbx_strand_id
1 'polypeptide(L)'
;MQQTAHKVVVIGHRNPDTDSICSAIAYAELKNKTSDLVCEARRAGKMNQETEFVLKKFGVTPPRMCTDVNPKIRDVDYRQIPGIPGSTSLRKAWEIMRDQKIDTLAVTSEEDELQGVITVKDIATANMDLFDTGILAKSRTSYRNILETLGATMVVGSEDAVCTTGHIRIGTATPEMLESSMEKGDIVILTNRYESQLCAIEKEASLIIICNGAKVGRTIQHIAAETGVAIMSAPCDTYAAAKLISQCAPISYYMTRDNIIKFTLVSPVADVTRVMAKVRHRYFPILDADGKYCGMISRRNIINLRKRRIILVDHNEATQAVEGFDQAEILEIIDHHRIGSLETSGPVYFRNQPVGCTATIITQMYDENGVTIPQKTAGLLLAAILSDTLVFRSP
;
A
#
# COMPACT_ATOMS: atom_id res chain seq x y z
N MET A 1 -3.15 15.09 -9.28
CA MET A 1 -2.38 14.69 -8.08
C MET A 1 -1.48 15.85 -7.70
N GLN A 2 -1.78 16.53 -6.59
CA GLN A 2 -0.92 17.59 -6.09
C GLN A 2 0.38 16.94 -5.59
N GLN A 3 1.49 17.19 -6.28
CA GLN A 3 2.82 16.96 -5.75
C GLN A 3 2.94 17.82 -4.48
N THR A 4 2.85 17.20 -3.32
CA THR A 4 3.27 17.84 -2.08
C THR A 4 4.75 18.19 -2.26
N ALA A 5 5.04 19.48 -2.43
CA ALA A 5 6.41 19.96 -2.48
C ALA A 5 7.14 19.43 -1.26
N HIS A 6 8.15 18.59 -1.49
CA HIS A 6 8.91 17.96 -0.40
C HIS A 6 9.57 19.07 0.41
N LYS A 7 9.07 19.30 1.61
CA LYS A 7 9.62 20.30 2.53
C LYS A 7 11.06 19.95 2.86
N VAL A 8 11.93 20.95 2.83
CA VAL A 8 13.31 20.86 3.31
C VAL A 8 13.30 21.06 4.82
N VAL A 9 13.91 20.14 5.55
CA VAL A 9 14.00 20.22 7.01
C VAL A 9 15.25 20.99 7.39
N VAL A 10 15.12 22.12 8.11
CA VAL A 10 16.21 22.85 8.72
C VAL A 10 16.31 22.42 10.18
N ILE A 11 17.45 21.83 10.57
CA ILE A 11 17.56 21.15 11.85
C ILE A 11 18.94 21.35 12.47
N GLY A 12 18.98 21.61 13.77
CA GLY A 12 20.19 21.66 14.56
C GLY A 12 20.55 20.31 15.19
N HIS A 13 21.50 20.32 16.12
CA HIS A 13 22.04 19.12 16.75
C HIS A 13 21.05 18.41 17.71
N ARG A 14 21.38 17.16 18.13
CA ARG A 14 20.51 16.28 18.93
C ARG A 14 20.16 16.81 20.32
N ASN A 15 21.09 17.56 20.92
CA ASN A 15 20.89 18.18 22.25
C ASN A 15 20.72 19.70 22.08
N PRO A 16 19.60 20.14 21.45
CA PRO A 16 19.50 21.48 20.95
C PRO A 16 19.48 22.50 22.09
N ASP A 17 20.37 23.47 21.99
CA ASP A 17 20.41 24.66 22.80
C ASP A 17 19.69 25.85 22.16
N THR A 18 19.90 27.04 22.68
CA THR A 18 19.23 28.23 22.18
C THR A 18 19.69 28.61 20.78
N ASP A 19 21.01 28.47 20.47
CA ASP A 19 21.53 28.79 19.13
C ASP A 19 20.98 27.79 18.09
N SER A 20 21.06 26.53 18.39
CA SER A 20 20.57 25.46 17.51
C SER A 20 19.10 25.65 17.07
N ILE A 21 18.22 25.99 18.00
CA ILE A 21 16.79 26.17 17.74
C ILE A 21 16.49 27.50 17.04
N CYS A 22 17.08 28.60 17.54
CA CYS A 22 16.85 29.93 16.96
C CYS A 22 17.43 30.04 15.56
N SER A 23 18.62 29.46 15.32
CA SER A 23 19.26 29.39 14.03
C SER A 23 18.43 28.56 13.04
N ALA A 24 17.89 27.42 13.44
CA ALA A 24 16.98 26.63 12.57
C ALA A 24 15.74 27.41 12.14
N ILE A 25 15.10 28.15 13.07
CA ILE A 25 13.92 28.97 12.78
C ILE A 25 14.27 30.12 11.83
N ALA A 26 15.32 30.87 12.16
CA ALA A 26 15.72 32.05 11.39
C ALA A 26 16.18 31.66 9.98
N TYR A 27 16.95 30.57 9.86
CA TYR A 27 17.44 30.13 8.56
C TYR A 27 16.32 29.56 7.68
N ALA A 28 15.40 28.82 8.23
CA ALA A 28 14.21 28.36 7.49
C ALA A 28 13.38 29.55 6.96
N GLU A 29 13.23 30.62 7.75
CA GLU A 29 12.55 31.83 7.32
C GLU A 29 13.31 32.56 6.19
N LEU A 30 14.64 32.68 6.31
CA LEU A 30 15.49 33.27 5.26
C LEU A 30 15.36 32.50 3.95
N LYS A 31 15.50 31.20 3.98
CA LYS A 31 15.40 30.34 2.78
C LYS A 31 14.02 30.42 2.12
N ASN A 32 12.96 30.48 2.89
CA ASN A 32 11.60 30.68 2.35
C ASN A 32 11.39 32.04 1.64
N LYS A 33 12.23 33.02 1.94
CA LYS A 33 12.19 34.38 1.31
C LYS A 33 13.14 34.48 0.11
N THR A 34 14.22 33.69 0.07
CA THR A 34 15.31 33.85 -0.91
C THR A 34 15.40 32.69 -1.92
N SER A 35 14.57 31.66 -1.79
CA SER A 35 14.58 30.51 -2.69
C SER A 35 13.17 29.94 -2.90
N ASP A 36 13.00 29.09 -3.92
CA ASP A 36 11.76 28.36 -4.20
C ASP A 36 11.56 27.13 -3.28
N LEU A 37 12.45 26.94 -2.31
CA LEU A 37 12.35 25.84 -1.37
C LEU A 37 11.30 26.12 -0.30
N VAL A 38 10.54 25.10 0.09
CA VAL A 38 9.66 25.18 1.27
C VAL A 38 10.44 24.60 2.45
N CYS A 39 11.04 25.48 3.26
CA CYS A 39 11.84 25.12 4.41
C CYS A 39 11.02 25.13 5.70
N GLU A 40 11.19 24.13 6.53
CA GLU A 40 10.52 24.00 7.83
C GLU A 40 11.56 23.71 8.93
N ALA A 41 11.59 24.58 9.96
CA ALA A 41 12.44 24.35 11.13
C ALA A 41 11.93 23.15 11.94
N ARG A 42 12.85 22.29 12.35
CA ARG A 42 12.61 21.14 13.23
C ARG A 42 13.65 21.12 14.35
N ARG A 43 13.38 20.38 15.42
CA ARG A 43 14.33 20.14 16.49
C ARG A 43 14.63 18.65 16.63
N ALA A 44 15.89 18.31 16.80
CA ALA A 44 16.34 16.92 16.91
C ALA A 44 16.19 16.34 18.35
N GLY A 45 15.90 17.17 19.33
CA GLY A 45 15.76 16.75 20.72
C GLY A 45 14.87 17.64 21.57
N LYS A 46 14.90 17.42 22.89
CA LYS A 46 14.18 18.26 23.85
C LYS A 46 14.87 19.61 23.97
N MET A 47 14.08 20.67 24.06
CA MET A 47 14.59 22.02 24.33
C MET A 47 14.95 22.14 25.82
N ASN A 48 15.91 23.00 26.13
CA ASN A 48 16.20 23.43 27.49
C ASN A 48 15.26 24.57 27.93
N GLN A 49 15.26 24.88 29.22
CA GLN A 49 14.37 25.92 29.80
C GLN A 49 14.64 27.32 29.25
N GLU A 50 15.91 27.62 28.94
CA GLU A 50 16.30 28.89 28.33
C GLU A 50 15.66 29.07 26.95
N THR A 51 15.79 28.07 26.07
CA THR A 51 15.16 28.08 24.75
C THR A 51 13.64 28.23 24.83
N GLU A 52 13.01 27.50 25.76
CA GLU A 52 11.55 27.62 25.99
C GLU A 52 11.14 29.02 26.41
N PHE A 53 11.92 29.63 27.33
CA PHE A 53 11.70 31.02 27.75
C PHE A 53 11.84 31.99 26.58
N VAL A 54 12.90 31.87 25.78
CA VAL A 54 13.16 32.73 24.61
C VAL A 54 12.01 32.65 23.61
N LEU A 55 11.60 31.44 23.21
CA LEU A 55 10.49 31.26 22.26
C LEU A 55 9.18 31.86 22.80
N LYS A 56 8.88 31.65 24.07
CA LYS A 56 7.69 32.21 24.72
C LYS A 56 7.73 33.73 24.75
N LYS A 57 8.89 34.34 25.08
CA LYS A 57 9.09 35.79 25.17
C LYS A 57 8.81 36.46 23.82
N PHE A 58 9.24 35.86 22.71
CA PHE A 58 9.04 36.44 21.37
C PHE A 58 7.77 35.91 20.67
N GLY A 59 6.95 35.09 21.34
CA GLY A 59 5.70 34.56 20.82
C GLY A 59 5.90 33.70 19.56
N VAL A 60 6.93 32.85 19.58
CA VAL A 60 7.26 31.93 18.49
C VAL A 60 6.92 30.50 18.93
N THR A 61 6.20 29.79 18.05
CA THR A 61 5.82 28.40 18.29
C THR A 61 7.05 27.49 18.21
N PRO A 62 7.28 26.61 19.20
CA PRO A 62 8.38 25.66 19.18
C PRO A 62 8.37 24.79 17.92
N PRO A 63 9.53 24.56 17.27
CA PRO A 63 9.63 23.64 16.16
C PRO A 63 9.19 22.24 16.56
N ARG A 64 8.50 21.54 15.65
CA ARG A 64 8.11 20.14 15.89
C ARG A 64 9.34 19.25 16.02
N MET A 65 9.26 18.27 16.89
CA MET A 65 10.34 17.29 17.07
C MET A 65 10.50 16.40 15.84
N CYS A 66 11.74 16.13 15.45
CA CYS A 66 12.14 15.25 14.37
C CYS A 66 13.43 14.55 14.79
N THR A 67 13.31 13.41 15.43
CA THR A 67 14.47 12.63 15.90
C THR A 67 15.04 11.69 14.87
N ASP A 68 14.33 11.50 13.74
CA ASP A 68 14.65 10.55 12.69
C ASP A 68 14.24 11.10 11.31
N VAL A 69 15.18 11.17 10.39
CA VAL A 69 14.97 11.58 8.99
C VAL A 69 15.10 10.40 8.01
N ASN A 70 15.24 9.16 8.51
CA ASN A 70 15.22 7.98 7.65
C ASN A 70 13.98 7.95 6.76
N PRO A 71 14.14 7.64 5.48
CA PRO A 71 13.00 7.46 4.59
C PRO A 71 12.08 6.34 5.08
N LYS A 72 10.77 6.59 5.05
CA LYS A 72 9.72 5.63 5.43
C LYS A 72 8.88 5.26 4.21
N ILE A 73 8.12 4.19 4.30
CA ILE A 73 7.28 3.73 3.19
C ILE A 73 6.31 4.83 2.72
N ARG A 74 5.80 5.68 3.60
CA ARG A 74 4.96 6.83 3.24
C ARG A 74 5.66 7.87 2.33
N ASP A 75 7.01 7.85 2.30
CA ASP A 75 7.82 8.76 1.47
C ASP A 75 8.13 8.13 0.08
N VAL A 76 7.70 6.87 -0.14
CA VAL A 76 7.88 6.10 -1.38
C VAL A 76 6.62 6.20 -2.23
N ASP A 77 6.78 6.32 -3.54
CA ASP A 77 5.66 6.22 -4.49
C ASP A 77 5.27 4.75 -4.67
N TYR A 78 4.36 4.25 -3.84
CA TYR A 78 3.83 2.89 -3.89
C TYR A 78 2.51 2.83 -4.67
N ARG A 79 2.11 1.64 -5.11
CA ARG A 79 0.88 1.45 -5.88
C ARG A 79 -0.34 1.41 -4.96
N GLN A 80 -1.24 2.35 -5.14
CA GLN A 80 -2.56 2.37 -4.48
C GLN A 80 -3.54 1.49 -5.28
N ILE A 81 -3.43 0.19 -5.10
CA ILE A 81 -4.31 -0.80 -5.72
C ILE A 81 -5.34 -1.20 -4.67
N PRO A 82 -6.65 -1.07 -4.94
CA PRO A 82 -7.68 -1.50 -4.01
C PRO A 82 -7.55 -3.00 -3.69
N GLY A 83 -7.85 -3.37 -2.46
CA GLY A 83 -8.06 -4.77 -2.10
C GLY A 83 -9.31 -5.33 -2.78
N ILE A 84 -9.38 -6.64 -2.91
CA ILE A 84 -10.54 -7.31 -3.50
C ILE A 84 -11.17 -8.27 -2.50
N PRO A 85 -12.50 -8.45 -2.52
CA PRO A 85 -13.18 -9.39 -1.63
C PRO A 85 -12.75 -10.82 -1.87
N GLY A 86 -12.66 -11.63 -0.81
CA GLY A 86 -12.34 -13.05 -0.90
C GLY A 86 -13.37 -13.87 -1.69
N SER A 87 -14.59 -13.38 -1.84
CA SER A 87 -15.66 -13.98 -2.66
C SER A 87 -15.43 -13.84 -4.18
N THR A 88 -14.51 -12.98 -4.62
CA THR A 88 -14.16 -12.78 -6.03
C THR A 88 -13.75 -14.10 -6.69
N SER A 89 -14.22 -14.38 -7.91
CA SER A 89 -13.83 -15.59 -8.65
C SER A 89 -12.36 -15.54 -9.09
N LEU A 90 -11.72 -16.71 -9.23
CA LEU A 90 -10.37 -16.81 -9.82
C LEU A 90 -10.28 -16.12 -11.18
N ARG A 91 -11.33 -16.27 -12.01
CA ARG A 91 -11.41 -15.63 -13.33
C ARG A 91 -11.34 -14.13 -13.22
N LYS A 92 -12.14 -13.52 -12.36
CA LYS A 92 -12.18 -12.08 -12.16
C LYS A 92 -10.88 -11.54 -11.57
N ALA A 93 -10.29 -12.25 -10.61
CA ALA A 93 -8.98 -11.91 -10.06
C ALA A 93 -7.88 -11.91 -11.14
N TRP A 94 -7.87 -12.93 -12.02
CA TRP A 94 -6.95 -12.97 -13.16
C TRP A 94 -7.15 -11.77 -14.11
N GLU A 95 -8.37 -11.41 -14.44
CA GLU A 95 -8.67 -10.25 -15.28
C GLU A 95 -8.13 -8.95 -14.68
N ILE A 96 -8.36 -8.74 -13.38
CA ILE A 96 -7.82 -7.59 -12.64
C ILE A 96 -6.28 -7.57 -12.69
N MET A 97 -5.62 -8.71 -12.45
CA MET A 97 -4.17 -8.82 -12.51
C MET A 97 -3.62 -8.47 -13.89
N ARG A 98 -4.24 -9.00 -14.94
CA ARG A 98 -3.86 -8.76 -16.33
C ARG A 98 -4.01 -7.28 -16.72
N ASP A 99 -5.17 -6.70 -16.41
CA ASP A 99 -5.51 -5.34 -16.83
C ASP A 99 -4.68 -4.29 -16.08
N GLN A 100 -4.38 -4.53 -14.80
CA GLN A 100 -3.53 -3.68 -13.98
C GLN A 100 -2.03 -4.00 -14.10
N LYS A 101 -1.65 -5.05 -14.85
CA LYS A 101 -0.27 -5.51 -15.03
C LYS A 101 0.45 -5.77 -13.69
N ILE A 102 -0.21 -6.51 -12.82
CA ILE A 102 0.30 -6.95 -11.52
C ILE A 102 0.17 -8.46 -11.40
N ASP A 103 0.98 -9.07 -10.54
CA ASP A 103 1.00 -10.51 -10.31
C ASP A 103 0.55 -10.93 -8.91
N THR A 104 0.10 -9.97 -8.12
CA THR A 104 -0.33 -10.18 -6.73
C THR A 104 -1.45 -9.20 -6.39
N LEU A 105 -2.54 -9.69 -5.78
CA LEU A 105 -3.62 -8.89 -5.24
C LEU A 105 -3.74 -9.12 -3.74
N ALA A 106 -4.05 -8.05 -3.01
CA ALA A 106 -4.47 -8.14 -1.62
C ALA A 106 -5.95 -8.55 -1.57
N VAL A 107 -6.27 -9.46 -0.68
CA VAL A 107 -7.64 -9.85 -0.35
C VAL A 107 -8.01 -9.18 0.95
N THR A 108 -9.09 -8.39 0.93
CA THR A 108 -9.51 -7.59 2.08
C THR A 108 -10.97 -7.83 2.46
N SER A 109 -11.33 -7.47 3.69
CA SER A 109 -12.73 -7.29 4.10
C SER A 109 -13.31 -6.00 3.51
N GLU A 110 -14.60 -5.73 3.79
CA GLU A 110 -15.27 -4.47 3.44
C GLU A 110 -14.69 -3.27 4.20
N GLU A 111 -14.07 -3.51 5.35
CA GLU A 111 -13.41 -2.50 6.18
C GLU A 111 -11.91 -2.33 5.85
N ASP A 112 -11.45 -2.84 4.70
CA ASP A 112 -10.05 -2.84 4.25
C ASP A 112 -9.08 -3.61 5.15
N GLU A 113 -9.54 -4.58 5.96
CA GLU A 113 -8.68 -5.46 6.71
C GLU A 113 -8.02 -6.51 5.80
N LEU A 114 -6.72 -6.64 5.85
CA LEU A 114 -5.97 -7.60 5.04
C LEU A 114 -6.25 -9.04 5.52
N GLN A 115 -6.96 -9.81 4.70
CA GLN A 115 -7.30 -11.22 4.94
C GLN A 115 -6.35 -12.21 4.30
N GLY A 116 -5.70 -11.82 3.21
CA GLY A 116 -4.82 -12.69 2.46
C GLY A 116 -4.16 -11.99 1.27
N VAL A 117 -3.38 -12.76 0.53
CA VAL A 117 -2.84 -12.38 -0.78
C VAL A 117 -3.04 -13.51 -1.76
N ILE A 118 -3.35 -13.18 -3.02
CA ILE A 118 -3.41 -14.14 -4.11
C ILE A 118 -2.44 -13.74 -5.21
N THR A 119 -1.75 -14.71 -5.78
CA THR A 119 -0.74 -14.50 -6.81
C THR A 119 -1.13 -15.20 -8.11
N VAL A 120 -0.50 -14.80 -9.22
CA VAL A 120 -0.62 -15.51 -10.50
C VAL A 120 -0.22 -16.99 -10.37
N LYS A 121 0.74 -17.32 -9.48
CA LYS A 121 1.13 -18.69 -9.20
C LYS A 121 -0.03 -19.49 -8.59
N ASP A 122 -0.78 -18.92 -7.66
CA ASP A 122 -1.91 -19.58 -7.04
C ASP A 122 -3.02 -19.85 -8.06
N ILE A 123 -3.30 -18.89 -8.94
CA ILE A 123 -4.25 -19.04 -10.04
C ILE A 123 -3.78 -20.13 -11.02
N ALA A 124 -2.48 -20.14 -11.37
CA ALA A 124 -1.92 -21.17 -12.25
C ALA A 124 -2.02 -22.55 -11.64
N THR A 125 -1.69 -22.71 -10.35
CA THR A 125 -1.84 -23.97 -9.62
C THR A 125 -3.29 -24.43 -9.63
N ALA A 126 -4.24 -23.56 -9.28
CA ALA A 126 -5.67 -23.87 -9.31
C ALA A 126 -6.16 -24.32 -10.70
N ASN A 127 -5.62 -23.73 -11.79
CA ASN A 127 -5.95 -24.15 -13.14
C ASN A 127 -5.30 -25.48 -13.59
N MET A 128 -4.22 -25.89 -12.95
CA MET A 128 -3.58 -27.18 -13.26
C MET A 128 -4.21 -28.35 -12.50
N ASP A 129 -4.85 -28.08 -11.36
CA ASP A 129 -5.55 -29.08 -10.55
C ASP A 129 -6.97 -29.36 -11.08
N LEU A 130 -7.09 -29.51 -12.41
CA LEU A 130 -8.37 -29.67 -13.14
C LEU A 130 -9.15 -30.95 -12.81
N PHE A 131 -8.54 -31.90 -12.11
CA PHE A 131 -9.17 -33.19 -11.81
C PHE A 131 -10.11 -33.18 -10.61
N ASP A 132 -10.13 -32.09 -9.84
CA ASP A 132 -11.03 -31.95 -8.70
C ASP A 132 -12.42 -31.47 -9.15
N THR A 133 -13.26 -32.43 -9.56
CA THR A 133 -14.63 -32.13 -9.97
C THR A 133 -15.51 -31.62 -8.82
N GLY A 134 -15.11 -31.80 -7.56
CA GLY A 134 -15.82 -31.29 -6.36
C GLY A 134 -15.43 -29.88 -5.94
N ILE A 135 -14.58 -29.19 -6.69
CA ILE A 135 -13.98 -27.92 -6.30
C ILE A 135 -15.01 -26.83 -5.98
N LEU A 136 -16.12 -26.77 -6.70
CA LEU A 136 -17.16 -25.75 -6.46
C LEU A 136 -17.84 -25.91 -5.10
N ALA A 137 -18.09 -27.15 -4.71
CA ALA A 137 -18.65 -27.47 -3.39
C ALA A 137 -17.64 -27.22 -2.27
N LYS A 138 -16.40 -27.69 -2.43
CA LYS A 138 -15.30 -27.52 -1.45
C LYS A 138 -15.00 -26.06 -1.19
N SER A 139 -14.99 -25.23 -2.23
CA SER A 139 -14.72 -23.80 -2.15
C SER A 139 -15.95 -22.96 -1.81
N ARG A 140 -17.14 -23.60 -1.68
CA ARG A 140 -18.45 -22.94 -1.45
C ARG A 140 -18.69 -21.83 -2.48
N THR A 141 -18.52 -22.15 -3.76
CA THR A 141 -18.68 -21.20 -4.86
C THR A 141 -20.10 -20.69 -4.94
N SER A 142 -20.26 -19.35 -4.99
CA SER A 142 -21.57 -18.72 -5.19
C SER A 142 -22.07 -18.91 -6.62
N TYR A 143 -23.38 -19.01 -6.80
CA TYR A 143 -23.98 -19.05 -8.14
C TYR A 143 -23.73 -17.76 -8.92
N ARG A 144 -23.58 -16.62 -8.23
CA ARG A 144 -23.19 -15.34 -8.82
C ARG A 144 -21.84 -15.43 -9.52
N ASN A 145 -20.83 -16.08 -8.91
CA ASN A 145 -19.51 -16.30 -9.56
C ASN A 145 -19.64 -17.15 -10.83
N ILE A 146 -20.54 -18.14 -10.83
CA ILE A 146 -20.79 -18.98 -12.01
C ILE A 146 -21.44 -18.15 -13.12
N LEU A 147 -22.48 -17.38 -12.79
CA LEU A 147 -23.14 -16.47 -13.72
C LEU A 147 -22.16 -15.49 -14.36
N GLU A 148 -21.37 -14.81 -13.54
CA GLU A 148 -20.40 -13.82 -14.01
C GLU A 148 -19.31 -14.46 -14.88
N THR A 149 -18.74 -15.59 -14.46
CA THR A 149 -17.62 -16.23 -15.19
C THR A 149 -18.05 -16.83 -16.53
N LEU A 150 -19.24 -17.43 -16.59
CA LEU A 150 -19.78 -18.03 -17.81
C LEU A 150 -20.56 -17.05 -18.68
N GLY A 151 -20.80 -15.82 -18.20
CA GLY A 151 -21.72 -14.88 -18.85
C GLY A 151 -23.15 -15.43 -18.91
N ALA A 152 -23.52 -16.27 -17.92
CA ALA A 152 -24.80 -16.98 -17.88
C ALA A 152 -25.90 -16.14 -17.24
N THR A 153 -27.15 -16.54 -17.47
CA THR A 153 -28.34 -15.96 -16.86
C THR A 153 -29.06 -17.02 -16.03
N MET A 154 -29.60 -16.61 -14.89
CA MET A 154 -30.44 -17.48 -14.06
C MET A 154 -31.78 -17.69 -14.74
N VAL A 155 -32.21 -18.95 -14.88
CA VAL A 155 -33.52 -19.35 -15.43
C VAL A 155 -34.45 -19.82 -14.32
N VAL A 156 -33.93 -20.65 -13.40
CA VAL A 156 -34.65 -21.15 -12.22
C VAL A 156 -33.71 -21.11 -11.03
N GLY A 157 -34.17 -20.66 -9.87
CA GLY A 157 -33.43 -20.61 -8.63
C GLY A 157 -32.97 -19.21 -8.24
N SER A 158 -32.04 -19.11 -7.30
CA SER A 158 -31.51 -17.85 -6.75
C SER A 158 -30.02 -17.66 -7.06
N GLU A 159 -29.63 -16.45 -7.47
CA GLU A 159 -28.22 -16.06 -7.67
C GLU A 159 -27.42 -16.07 -6.38
N ASP A 160 -28.09 -15.95 -5.22
CA ASP A 160 -27.45 -15.91 -3.90
C ASP A 160 -27.17 -17.32 -3.34
N ALA A 161 -27.54 -18.37 -4.07
CA ALA A 161 -27.25 -19.74 -3.68
C ALA A 161 -25.74 -20.05 -3.79
N VAL A 162 -25.32 -21.08 -3.05
CA VAL A 162 -23.92 -21.49 -2.94
C VAL A 162 -23.82 -23.01 -3.19
N CYS A 163 -22.81 -23.43 -3.94
CA CYS A 163 -22.49 -24.85 -4.11
C CYS A 163 -22.02 -25.42 -2.77
N THR A 164 -22.70 -26.43 -2.26
CA THR A 164 -22.38 -27.05 -0.97
C THR A 164 -22.04 -28.54 -1.08
N THR A 165 -22.49 -29.19 -2.16
CA THR A 165 -22.32 -30.63 -2.41
C THR A 165 -22.16 -30.90 -3.90
N GLY A 166 -21.81 -32.11 -4.25
CA GLY A 166 -21.80 -32.63 -5.62
C GLY A 166 -20.52 -32.35 -6.40
N HIS A 167 -20.47 -32.95 -7.56
CA HIS A 167 -19.37 -32.90 -8.50
C HIS A 167 -19.81 -32.28 -9.82
N ILE A 168 -18.86 -31.70 -10.56
CA ILE A 168 -19.11 -31.22 -11.92
C ILE A 168 -19.18 -32.42 -12.85
N ARG A 169 -20.29 -32.52 -13.60
CA ARG A 169 -20.54 -33.53 -14.64
C ARG A 169 -20.80 -32.87 -15.96
N ILE A 170 -20.35 -33.51 -17.04
CA ILE A 170 -20.67 -33.10 -18.41
C ILE A 170 -21.58 -34.17 -19.02
N GLY A 171 -22.82 -33.79 -19.28
CA GLY A 171 -23.84 -34.73 -19.80
C GLY A 171 -23.80 -34.86 -21.32
N THR A 172 -22.72 -35.43 -21.85
CA THR A 172 -22.57 -35.76 -23.30
C THR A 172 -23.02 -37.18 -23.62
N ALA A 173 -23.16 -38.02 -22.62
CA ALA A 173 -23.60 -39.42 -22.75
C ALA A 173 -25.12 -39.52 -22.99
N THR A 174 -25.61 -40.74 -23.21
CA THR A 174 -27.06 -41.00 -23.25
C THR A 174 -27.68 -40.77 -21.87
N PRO A 175 -28.98 -40.53 -21.78
CA PRO A 175 -29.68 -40.34 -20.49
C PRO A 175 -29.42 -41.46 -19.51
N GLU A 176 -29.44 -42.73 -19.96
CA GLU A 176 -29.20 -43.89 -19.10
C GLU A 176 -27.79 -43.94 -18.51
N MET A 177 -26.79 -43.58 -19.33
CA MET A 177 -25.40 -43.47 -18.84
C MET A 177 -25.21 -42.26 -17.91
N LEU A 178 -25.88 -41.16 -18.18
CA LEU A 178 -25.87 -40.01 -17.32
C LEU A 178 -26.50 -40.35 -15.97
N GLU A 179 -27.66 -41.01 -15.99
CA GLU A 179 -28.37 -41.44 -14.82
C GLU A 179 -27.51 -42.32 -13.89
N SER A 180 -26.78 -43.29 -14.47
CA SER A 180 -25.92 -44.22 -13.74
C SER A 180 -24.68 -43.56 -13.13
N SER A 181 -24.26 -42.40 -13.65
CA SER A 181 -23.03 -41.72 -13.24
C SER A 181 -23.30 -40.49 -12.31
N MET A 182 -24.53 -40.05 -12.21
CA MET A 182 -24.91 -38.91 -11.39
C MET A 182 -25.20 -39.24 -9.95
N GLU A 183 -24.85 -38.34 -9.07
CA GLU A 183 -25.21 -38.34 -7.66
C GLU A 183 -26.04 -37.09 -7.30
N LYS A 184 -26.82 -37.21 -6.22
CA LYS A 184 -27.58 -36.08 -5.67
C LYS A 184 -26.67 -34.91 -5.36
N GLY A 185 -27.07 -33.70 -5.80
CA GLY A 185 -26.33 -32.49 -5.58
C GLY A 185 -25.28 -32.17 -6.65
N ASP A 186 -25.10 -33.02 -7.66
CA ASP A 186 -24.16 -32.77 -8.77
C ASP A 186 -24.50 -31.51 -9.56
N ILE A 187 -23.50 -30.89 -10.16
CA ILE A 187 -23.58 -29.73 -11.05
C ILE A 187 -23.40 -30.24 -12.47
N VAL A 188 -24.40 -30.09 -13.30
CA VAL A 188 -24.42 -30.75 -14.62
C VAL A 188 -24.40 -29.75 -15.74
N ILE A 189 -23.40 -29.86 -16.63
CA ILE A 189 -23.28 -29.07 -17.86
C ILE A 189 -23.94 -29.83 -18.99
N LEU A 190 -25.00 -29.26 -19.54
CA LEU A 190 -25.85 -29.87 -20.57
C LEU A 190 -26.00 -28.98 -21.81
N THR A 191 -26.62 -29.55 -22.83
CA THR A 191 -27.14 -28.84 -23.99
C THR A 191 -28.70 -28.87 -23.96
N ASN A 192 -29.35 -28.75 -25.12
CA ASN A 192 -30.79 -28.66 -25.26
C ASN A 192 -31.56 -30.00 -25.30
N ARG A 193 -30.89 -31.10 -24.90
CA ARG A 193 -31.57 -32.42 -24.85
C ARG A 193 -32.53 -32.47 -23.68
N TYR A 194 -33.84 -32.60 -23.98
CA TYR A 194 -34.89 -32.60 -23.00
C TYR A 194 -34.75 -33.77 -21.98
N GLU A 195 -34.46 -34.97 -22.50
CA GLU A 195 -34.32 -36.20 -21.69
C GLU A 195 -33.15 -36.09 -20.68
N SER A 196 -32.05 -35.50 -21.09
CA SER A 196 -30.90 -35.29 -20.19
C SER A 196 -31.20 -34.23 -19.12
N GLN A 197 -31.99 -33.21 -19.44
CA GLN A 197 -32.44 -32.19 -18.47
C GLN A 197 -33.38 -32.79 -17.44
N LEU A 198 -34.35 -33.62 -17.88
CA LEU A 198 -35.25 -34.31 -17.01
C LEU A 198 -34.54 -35.29 -16.08
N CYS A 199 -33.66 -36.12 -16.65
CA CYS A 199 -32.78 -37.02 -15.88
C CYS A 199 -31.99 -36.29 -14.79
N ALA A 200 -31.40 -35.15 -15.07
CA ALA A 200 -30.65 -34.37 -14.11
C ALA A 200 -31.56 -33.84 -12.97
N ILE A 201 -32.78 -33.47 -13.28
CA ILE A 201 -33.76 -33.03 -12.27
C ILE A 201 -34.18 -34.22 -11.39
N GLU A 202 -34.50 -35.38 -11.98
CA GLU A 202 -34.88 -36.61 -11.27
C GLU A 202 -33.76 -37.11 -10.35
N LYS A 203 -32.49 -36.91 -10.72
CA LYS A 203 -31.34 -37.22 -9.89
C LYS A 203 -31.01 -36.14 -8.86
N GLU A 204 -31.88 -35.17 -8.69
CA GLU A 204 -31.71 -34.08 -7.70
C GLU A 204 -30.37 -33.34 -7.87
N ALA A 205 -30.00 -32.97 -9.10
CA ALA A 205 -28.89 -32.08 -9.34
C ALA A 205 -29.06 -30.77 -8.55
N SER A 206 -27.96 -30.20 -8.05
CA SER A 206 -28.02 -28.88 -7.40
C SER A 206 -28.11 -27.75 -8.40
N LEU A 207 -27.46 -27.91 -9.56
CA LEU A 207 -27.42 -26.93 -10.63
C LEU A 207 -27.31 -27.59 -12.00
N ILE A 208 -28.11 -27.14 -12.95
CA ILE A 208 -28.01 -27.48 -14.37
C ILE A 208 -27.57 -26.24 -15.16
N ILE A 209 -26.50 -26.36 -15.93
CA ILE A 209 -25.96 -25.30 -16.78
C ILE A 209 -26.25 -25.68 -18.23
N ILE A 210 -27.16 -24.95 -18.88
CA ILE A 210 -27.54 -25.18 -20.28
C ILE A 210 -26.67 -24.28 -21.17
N CYS A 211 -25.85 -24.92 -22.03
CA CYS A 211 -24.91 -24.24 -22.92
C CYS A 211 -25.54 -23.80 -24.25
N ASN A 212 -24.74 -23.05 -25.07
CA ASN A 212 -25.09 -22.52 -26.39
C ASN A 212 -26.26 -21.52 -26.37
N GLY A 213 -26.58 -20.89 -25.25
CA GLY A 213 -27.72 -19.99 -25.11
C GLY A 213 -29.06 -20.68 -25.43
N ALA A 214 -29.11 -22.01 -25.28
CA ALA A 214 -30.31 -22.75 -25.60
C ALA A 214 -31.46 -22.41 -24.63
N LYS A 215 -32.66 -22.31 -25.17
CA LYS A 215 -33.87 -22.03 -24.39
C LYS A 215 -34.29 -23.27 -23.60
N VAL A 216 -34.57 -23.08 -22.31
CA VAL A 216 -35.11 -24.12 -21.45
C VAL A 216 -36.64 -24.17 -21.62
N GLY A 217 -37.17 -25.36 -21.87
CA GLY A 217 -38.63 -25.55 -22.03
C GLY A 217 -39.40 -25.20 -20.75
N ARG A 218 -40.64 -24.66 -20.90
CA ARG A 218 -41.48 -24.28 -19.74
C ARG A 218 -41.75 -25.44 -18.77
N THR A 219 -41.96 -26.65 -19.30
CA THR A 219 -42.16 -27.85 -18.49
C THR A 219 -40.94 -28.15 -17.61
N ILE A 220 -39.73 -28.07 -18.19
CA ILE A 220 -38.48 -28.25 -17.43
C ILE A 220 -38.31 -27.19 -16.35
N GLN A 221 -38.59 -25.92 -16.67
CA GLN A 221 -38.54 -24.84 -15.68
C GLN A 221 -39.52 -25.06 -14.51
N HIS A 222 -40.70 -25.54 -14.82
CA HIS A 222 -41.73 -25.82 -13.80
C HIS A 222 -41.31 -26.98 -12.86
N ILE A 223 -40.88 -28.10 -13.44
CA ILE A 223 -40.42 -29.27 -12.66
C ILE A 223 -39.19 -28.90 -11.83
N ALA A 224 -38.22 -28.18 -12.40
CA ALA A 224 -37.03 -27.72 -11.69
C ALA A 224 -37.38 -26.79 -10.49
N ALA A 225 -38.35 -25.89 -10.67
CA ALA A 225 -38.81 -25.01 -9.61
C ALA A 225 -39.50 -25.79 -8.47
N GLU A 226 -40.29 -26.81 -8.79
CA GLU A 226 -40.96 -27.65 -7.80
C GLU A 226 -39.99 -28.55 -7.03
N THR A 227 -38.95 -29.03 -7.70
CA THR A 227 -37.94 -29.92 -7.10
C THR A 227 -36.77 -29.16 -6.44
N GLY A 228 -36.70 -27.84 -6.61
CA GLY A 228 -35.64 -27.01 -6.05
C GLY A 228 -34.29 -27.08 -6.83
N VAL A 229 -34.28 -27.61 -8.06
CA VAL A 229 -33.13 -27.68 -8.94
C VAL A 229 -32.90 -26.34 -9.62
N ALA A 230 -31.72 -25.75 -9.48
CA ALA A 230 -31.38 -24.50 -10.16
C ALA A 230 -31.02 -24.74 -11.64
N ILE A 231 -31.39 -23.79 -12.51
CA ILE A 231 -31.02 -23.83 -13.94
C ILE A 231 -30.45 -22.48 -14.36
N MET A 232 -29.28 -22.53 -15.00
CA MET A 232 -28.63 -21.38 -15.66
C MET A 232 -28.53 -21.63 -17.18
N SER A 233 -28.64 -20.58 -17.97
CA SER A 233 -28.37 -20.61 -19.42
C SER A 233 -27.09 -19.84 -19.71
N ALA A 234 -26.07 -20.53 -20.23
CA ALA A 234 -24.78 -19.98 -20.61
C ALA A 234 -24.68 -19.82 -22.13
N PRO A 235 -24.21 -18.68 -22.67
CA PRO A 235 -24.08 -18.47 -24.11
C PRO A 235 -22.93 -19.28 -24.73
N CYS A 236 -21.94 -19.67 -23.94
CA CYS A 236 -20.77 -20.44 -24.38
C CYS A 236 -21.14 -21.91 -24.66
N ASP A 237 -20.30 -22.59 -25.44
CA ASP A 237 -20.43 -24.02 -25.67
C ASP A 237 -19.99 -24.87 -24.47
N THR A 238 -20.23 -26.16 -24.52
CA THR A 238 -19.92 -27.12 -23.46
C THR A 238 -18.41 -27.16 -23.14
N TYR A 239 -17.55 -27.02 -24.16
CA TYR A 239 -16.09 -27.01 -23.97
C TYR A 239 -15.64 -25.79 -23.21
N ALA A 240 -16.10 -24.61 -23.60
CA ALA A 240 -15.80 -23.36 -22.91
C ALA A 240 -16.33 -23.38 -21.46
N ALA A 241 -17.57 -23.84 -21.27
CA ALA A 241 -18.15 -23.99 -19.94
C ALA A 241 -17.31 -24.91 -19.05
N ALA A 242 -16.91 -26.09 -19.57
CA ALA A 242 -16.06 -27.04 -18.86
C ALA A 242 -14.67 -26.47 -18.50
N LYS A 243 -14.11 -25.62 -19.33
CA LYS A 243 -12.83 -24.93 -19.08
C LYS A 243 -12.93 -23.81 -18.05
N LEU A 244 -14.06 -23.12 -18.02
CA LEU A 244 -14.23 -21.94 -17.18
C LEU A 244 -14.83 -22.28 -15.81
N ILE A 245 -15.53 -23.39 -15.68
CA ILE A 245 -16.32 -23.69 -14.48
C ILE A 245 -15.45 -23.74 -13.19
N SER A 246 -14.26 -24.30 -13.24
CA SER A 246 -13.35 -24.34 -12.08
C SER A 246 -12.82 -22.95 -11.69
N GLN A 247 -12.80 -21.99 -12.66
CA GLN A 247 -12.38 -20.64 -12.44
C GLN A 247 -13.45 -19.78 -11.73
N CYS A 248 -14.65 -20.32 -11.52
CA CYS A 248 -15.72 -19.69 -10.74
C CYS A 248 -15.42 -19.71 -9.24
N ALA A 249 -14.53 -20.60 -8.78
CA ALA A 249 -14.17 -20.73 -7.38
C ALA A 249 -13.67 -19.41 -6.78
N PRO A 250 -14.06 -19.07 -5.54
CA PRO A 250 -13.64 -17.83 -4.89
C PRO A 250 -12.15 -17.88 -4.53
N ILE A 251 -11.47 -16.74 -4.66
CA ILE A 251 -10.04 -16.63 -4.34
C ILE A 251 -9.74 -16.91 -2.87
N SER A 252 -10.71 -16.73 -1.97
CA SER A 252 -10.55 -17.05 -0.56
C SER A 252 -10.19 -18.52 -0.30
N TYR A 253 -10.47 -19.43 -1.23
CA TYR A 253 -10.08 -20.83 -1.12
C TYR A 253 -8.59 -21.06 -1.40
N TYR A 254 -8.00 -20.26 -2.27
CA TYR A 254 -6.62 -20.43 -2.77
C TYR A 254 -5.62 -19.40 -2.21
N MET A 255 -6.10 -18.30 -1.62
CA MET A 255 -5.22 -17.24 -1.13
C MET A 255 -4.31 -17.73 0.00
N THR A 256 -3.11 -17.17 0.06
CA THR A 256 -2.23 -17.31 1.22
C THR A 256 -2.75 -16.43 2.35
N ARG A 257 -2.99 -17.03 3.53
CA ARG A 257 -3.49 -16.34 4.74
C ARG A 257 -2.40 -16.13 5.78
N ASP A 258 -1.52 -17.10 5.92
CA ASP A 258 -0.54 -17.14 6.99
C ASP A 258 0.82 -16.58 6.52
N ASN A 259 1.58 -16.04 7.48
CA ASN A 259 2.94 -15.54 7.26
C ASN A 259 3.06 -14.50 6.13
N ILE A 260 2.03 -13.69 5.92
CA ILE A 260 2.06 -12.61 4.92
C ILE A 260 3.07 -11.55 5.36
N ILE A 261 4.11 -11.35 4.56
CA ILE A 261 5.06 -10.27 4.75
C ILE A 261 4.38 -8.97 4.32
N LYS A 262 4.15 -8.09 5.28
CA LYS A 262 3.48 -6.79 5.11
C LYS A 262 4.27 -5.70 5.82
N PHE A 263 4.11 -4.48 5.38
CA PHE A 263 4.80 -3.32 5.95
C PHE A 263 3.78 -2.25 6.34
N THR A 264 4.22 -1.28 7.13
CA THR A 264 3.39 -0.12 7.49
C THR A 264 3.94 1.14 6.84
N LEU A 265 3.12 2.17 6.73
CA LEU A 265 3.54 3.48 6.19
C LEU A 265 4.72 4.10 6.97
N VAL A 266 4.92 3.70 8.22
CA VAL A 266 6.02 4.19 9.07
C VAL A 266 7.24 3.27 9.08
N SER A 267 7.20 2.13 8.40
CA SER A 267 8.35 1.21 8.30
C SER A 267 9.54 1.90 7.62
N PRO A 268 10.76 1.83 8.21
CA PRO A 268 11.97 2.35 7.57
C PRO A 268 12.29 1.62 6.26
N VAL A 269 12.60 2.36 5.20
CA VAL A 269 12.90 1.77 3.87
C VAL A 269 14.08 0.81 3.93
N ALA A 270 15.09 1.09 4.76
CA ALA A 270 16.25 0.21 4.94
C ALA A 270 15.86 -1.19 5.43
N ASP A 271 14.94 -1.28 6.42
CA ASP A 271 14.46 -2.54 6.96
C ASP A 271 13.60 -3.29 5.93
N VAL A 272 12.71 -2.57 5.25
CA VAL A 272 11.90 -3.13 4.17
C VAL A 272 12.79 -3.71 3.07
N THR A 273 13.83 -2.99 2.66
CA THR A 273 14.79 -3.45 1.65
C THR A 273 15.51 -4.72 2.10
N ARG A 274 15.92 -4.79 3.38
CA ARG A 274 16.58 -5.96 3.95
C ARG A 274 15.67 -7.20 3.95
N VAL A 275 14.38 -7.03 4.28
CA VAL A 275 13.39 -8.11 4.21
C VAL A 275 13.16 -8.53 2.77
N MET A 276 12.93 -7.57 1.87
CA MET A 276 12.71 -7.85 0.45
C MET A 276 13.87 -8.59 -0.21
N ALA A 277 15.12 -8.34 0.21
CA ALA A 277 16.30 -9.03 -0.32
C ALA A 277 16.33 -10.53 0.00
N LYS A 278 15.68 -10.96 1.08
CA LYS A 278 15.68 -12.35 1.56
C LYS A 278 14.57 -13.22 0.94
N VAL A 279 13.57 -12.63 0.30
CA VAL A 279 12.39 -13.33 -0.19
C VAL A 279 12.17 -13.13 -1.68
N ARG A 280 11.43 -14.05 -2.32
CA ARG A 280 11.18 -14.01 -3.77
C ARG A 280 9.85 -13.33 -4.15
N HIS A 281 9.11 -12.80 -3.18
CA HIS A 281 7.87 -12.08 -3.47
C HIS A 281 8.16 -10.80 -4.23
N ARG A 282 7.30 -10.44 -5.16
CA ARG A 282 7.44 -9.22 -5.97
C ARG A 282 6.73 -8.03 -5.36
N TYR A 283 5.55 -8.25 -4.78
CA TYR A 283 4.71 -7.23 -4.15
C TYR A 283 4.43 -7.58 -2.71
N PHE A 284 4.31 -6.54 -1.89
CA PHE A 284 4.07 -6.65 -0.45
C PHE A 284 2.96 -5.69 -0.06
N PRO A 285 1.95 -6.12 0.72
CA PRO A 285 0.91 -5.24 1.24
C PRO A 285 1.47 -4.17 2.18
N ILE A 286 0.89 -2.97 2.08
CA ILE A 286 1.14 -1.87 2.99
C ILE A 286 -0.12 -1.65 3.82
N LEU A 287 0.09 -1.44 5.12
CA LEU A 287 -0.96 -1.08 6.06
C LEU A 287 -0.76 0.36 6.53
N ASP A 288 -1.86 1.04 6.81
CA ASP A 288 -1.86 2.36 7.44
C ASP A 288 -1.67 2.29 8.97
N ALA A 289 -1.88 3.42 9.65
CA ALA A 289 -1.75 3.52 11.10
C ALA A 289 -2.81 2.73 11.87
N ASP A 290 -3.97 2.50 11.27
CA ASP A 290 -5.08 1.76 11.85
C ASP A 290 -5.03 0.27 11.51
N GLY A 291 -3.97 -0.16 10.80
CA GLY A 291 -3.77 -1.54 10.39
C GLY A 291 -4.54 -1.95 9.14
N LYS A 292 -5.16 -0.97 8.43
CA LYS A 292 -5.91 -1.19 7.21
C LYS A 292 -5.01 -1.22 5.99
N TYR A 293 -5.40 -2.02 5.02
CA TYR A 293 -4.68 -2.12 3.75
C TYR A 293 -4.81 -0.81 2.95
N CYS A 294 -3.68 -0.27 2.49
CA CYS A 294 -3.66 0.97 1.72
C CYS A 294 -2.90 0.89 0.38
N GLY A 295 -2.33 -0.26 0.05
CA GLY A 295 -1.66 -0.45 -1.23
C GLY A 295 -0.57 -1.51 -1.24
N MET A 296 0.18 -1.56 -2.34
CA MET A 296 1.24 -2.54 -2.59
C MET A 296 2.57 -1.86 -2.89
N ILE A 297 3.65 -2.40 -2.32
CA ILE A 297 5.02 -1.96 -2.61
C ILE A 297 5.84 -3.09 -3.23
N SER A 298 6.75 -2.71 -4.11
CA SER A 298 7.73 -3.60 -4.74
C SER A 298 9.14 -3.02 -4.63
N ARG A 299 10.17 -3.83 -4.92
CA ARG A 299 11.58 -3.35 -4.98
C ARG A 299 11.76 -2.17 -5.94
N ARG A 300 11.00 -2.16 -7.05
CA ARG A 300 11.07 -1.08 -8.04
C ARG A 300 10.65 0.27 -7.49
N ASN A 301 9.70 0.30 -6.56
CA ASN A 301 9.27 1.54 -5.92
C ASN A 301 10.39 2.14 -5.06
N ILE A 302 11.18 1.30 -4.41
CA ILE A 302 12.29 1.73 -3.52
C ILE A 302 13.47 2.28 -4.32
N ILE A 303 13.76 1.74 -5.51
CA ILE A 303 14.88 2.22 -6.36
C ILE A 303 14.72 3.70 -6.73
N ASN A 304 13.49 4.17 -6.86
CA ASN A 304 13.17 5.56 -7.21
C ASN A 304 12.90 6.43 -5.97
N LEU A 305 13.32 5.99 -4.80
CA LEU A 305 13.13 6.75 -3.56
C LEU A 305 13.82 8.12 -3.65
N ARG A 306 13.06 9.17 -3.41
CA ARG A 306 13.60 10.51 -3.21
C ARG A 306 14.05 10.65 -1.76
N LYS A 307 15.34 10.93 -1.56
CA LYS A 307 15.89 11.20 -0.23
C LYS A 307 15.23 12.43 0.39
N ARG A 308 15.05 12.44 1.69
CA ARG A 308 14.65 13.65 2.42
C ARG A 308 15.74 14.69 2.29
N ARG A 309 15.35 15.93 1.99
CA ARG A 309 16.28 17.05 1.91
C ARG A 309 16.36 17.74 3.27
N ILE A 310 17.59 17.94 3.75
CA ILE A 310 17.87 18.57 5.04
C ILE A 310 18.90 19.67 4.89
N ILE A 311 18.81 20.65 5.78
CA ILE A 311 19.82 21.68 6.01
C ILE A 311 20.25 21.55 7.47
N LEU A 312 21.54 21.40 7.70
CA LEU A 312 22.11 21.29 9.03
C LEU A 312 22.54 22.69 9.50
N VAL A 313 22.18 23.04 10.72
CA VAL A 313 22.63 24.27 11.37
C VAL A 313 23.24 23.94 12.71
N ASP A 314 24.29 24.68 13.10
CA ASP A 314 24.91 24.62 14.40
C ASP A 314 25.56 23.26 14.73
N HIS A 315 25.95 22.50 13.74
CA HIS A 315 26.79 21.29 13.86
C HIS A 315 27.24 20.77 12.49
N ASN A 316 28.38 20.13 12.46
CA ASN A 316 28.91 19.43 11.29
C ASN A 316 29.56 18.08 11.66
N GLU A 317 29.20 17.49 12.81
CA GLU A 317 29.65 16.18 13.25
C GLU A 317 28.51 15.15 13.18
N ALA A 318 28.80 13.95 12.66
CA ALA A 318 27.84 12.85 12.52
C ALA A 318 27.22 12.41 13.86
N THR A 319 28.01 12.46 14.94
CA THR A 319 27.56 12.10 16.30
C THR A 319 26.50 13.03 16.86
N GLN A 320 26.47 14.27 16.38
CA GLN A 320 25.50 15.30 16.80
C GLN A 320 24.30 15.39 15.89
N ALA A 321 24.38 14.83 14.68
CA ALA A 321 23.32 14.91 13.70
C ALA A 321 22.09 14.06 14.07
N VAL A 322 20.94 14.42 13.51
CA VAL A 322 19.69 13.65 13.62
C VAL A 322 19.87 12.25 13.05
N GLU A 323 19.14 11.27 13.61
CA GLU A 323 19.21 9.89 13.12
C GLU A 323 18.78 9.80 11.64
N GLY A 324 19.52 9.02 10.83
CA GLY A 324 19.25 8.83 9.40
C GLY A 324 19.74 9.98 8.51
N PHE A 325 20.53 10.92 9.02
CA PHE A 325 21.08 12.01 8.21
C PHE A 325 21.92 11.50 7.03
N ASP A 326 22.60 10.37 7.18
CA ASP A 326 23.40 9.68 6.15
C ASP A 326 22.55 9.15 4.98
N GLN A 327 21.25 8.90 5.22
CA GLN A 327 20.28 8.51 4.21
C GLN A 327 19.53 9.71 3.59
N ALA A 328 19.74 10.90 4.12
CA ALA A 328 19.15 12.14 3.61
C ALA A 328 20.03 12.80 2.53
N GLU A 329 19.48 13.78 1.84
CA GLU A 329 20.19 14.69 0.95
C GLU A 329 20.48 15.97 1.74
N ILE A 330 21.74 16.17 2.15
CA ILE A 330 22.18 17.39 2.82
C ILE A 330 22.37 18.44 1.75
N LEU A 331 21.60 19.53 1.81
CA LEU A 331 21.71 20.64 0.88
C LEU A 331 22.71 21.68 1.34
N GLU A 332 22.71 22.00 2.63
CA GLU A 332 23.52 23.07 3.20
C GLU A 332 23.93 22.73 4.63
N ILE A 333 25.07 23.25 5.05
CA ILE A 333 25.58 23.20 6.43
C ILE A 333 26.00 24.59 6.81
N ILE A 334 25.43 25.14 7.89
CA ILE A 334 25.74 26.47 8.44
C ILE A 334 26.20 26.28 9.88
N ASP A 335 27.47 26.57 10.16
CA ASP A 335 28.07 26.20 11.45
C ASP A 335 29.20 27.15 11.86
N HIS A 336 29.48 27.24 13.15
CA HIS A 336 30.59 28.00 13.73
C HIS A 336 31.62 27.12 14.45
N HIS A 337 31.33 25.83 14.61
CA HIS A 337 32.21 24.87 15.28
C HIS A 337 33.42 24.50 14.41
N ARG A 338 34.36 23.79 15.00
CA ARG A 338 35.42 23.15 14.24
C ARG A 338 34.86 22.24 13.16
N ILE A 339 35.55 22.09 12.06
CA ILE A 339 35.16 21.19 11.00
C ILE A 339 35.29 19.75 11.50
N GLY A 340 34.15 19.04 11.54
CA GLY A 340 34.06 17.65 11.98
C GLY A 340 34.19 16.63 10.86
N SER A 341 33.71 15.42 11.10
CA SER A 341 33.83 14.25 10.21
C SER A 341 32.54 13.93 9.43
N LEU A 342 31.71 14.92 9.15
CA LEU A 342 30.47 14.68 8.42
C LEU A 342 30.77 14.49 6.93
N GLU A 343 30.35 13.33 6.38
CA GLU A 343 30.49 13.00 4.96
C GLU A 343 29.18 13.27 4.23
N THR A 344 29.26 13.81 3.01
CA THR A 344 28.10 14.08 2.15
C THR A 344 28.18 13.28 0.85
N SER A 345 27.04 12.83 0.33
CA SER A 345 26.96 12.03 -0.91
C SER A 345 27.13 12.86 -2.20
N GLY A 346 27.19 14.18 -2.09
CA GLY A 346 27.32 15.11 -3.21
C GLY A 346 27.82 16.48 -2.77
N PRO A 347 28.00 17.42 -3.69
CA PRO A 347 28.35 18.80 -3.36
C PRO A 347 27.31 19.44 -2.43
N VAL A 348 27.79 20.15 -1.41
CA VAL A 348 26.98 20.84 -0.41
C VAL A 348 27.45 22.28 -0.26
N TYR A 349 26.51 23.19 -0.03
CA TYR A 349 26.89 24.53 0.40
C TYR A 349 27.30 24.47 1.87
N PHE A 350 28.56 24.72 2.15
CA PHE A 350 29.11 24.67 3.51
C PHE A 350 29.63 26.06 3.89
N ARG A 351 29.00 26.68 4.88
CA ARG A 351 29.44 27.93 5.46
C ARG A 351 29.82 27.72 6.91
N ASN A 352 31.10 27.81 7.19
CA ASN A 352 31.68 27.76 8.52
C ASN A 352 32.51 29.03 8.77
N GLN A 353 32.31 29.65 9.93
CA GLN A 353 33.05 30.85 10.33
C GLN A 353 33.42 30.78 11.81
N PRO A 354 34.61 31.19 12.22
CA PRO A 354 35.06 31.18 13.61
C PRO A 354 34.46 32.40 14.39
N VAL A 355 33.15 32.35 14.59
CA VAL A 355 32.37 33.36 15.33
C VAL A 355 31.76 32.73 16.59
N GLY A 356 31.22 33.53 17.49
CA GLY A 356 30.71 33.07 18.77
C GLY A 356 29.46 32.19 18.73
N CYS A 357 28.70 32.16 17.59
CA CYS A 357 27.52 31.32 17.42
C CYS A 357 27.06 31.30 15.97
N THR A 358 26.27 30.31 15.59
CA THR A 358 25.65 30.17 14.24
C THR A 358 24.66 31.30 13.94
N ALA A 359 23.94 31.79 14.93
CA ALA A 359 23.02 32.93 14.76
C ALA A 359 23.70 34.20 14.21
N THR A 360 24.99 34.41 14.52
CA THR A 360 25.78 35.52 13.97
C THR A 360 25.95 35.34 12.45
N ILE A 361 26.28 34.13 11.98
CA ILE A 361 26.42 33.82 10.56
C ILE A 361 25.09 34.05 9.84
N ILE A 362 23.99 33.61 10.42
CA ILE A 362 22.66 33.74 9.83
C ILE A 362 22.26 35.25 9.77
N THR A 363 22.61 36.02 10.77
CA THR A 363 22.38 37.51 10.74
C THR A 363 23.12 38.17 9.56
N GLN A 364 24.38 37.78 9.32
CA GLN A 364 25.15 38.25 8.15
C GLN A 364 24.49 37.79 6.84
N MET A 365 23.96 36.56 6.78
CA MET A 365 23.30 36.02 5.59
C MET A 365 21.99 36.79 5.27
N TYR A 366 21.27 37.26 6.26
CA TYR A 366 20.11 38.15 6.04
C TYR A 366 20.55 39.45 5.37
N ASP A 367 21.61 40.09 5.85
CA ASP A 367 22.16 41.31 5.30
C ASP A 367 22.68 41.13 3.85
N GLU A 368 23.48 40.09 3.63
CA GLU A 368 24.02 39.69 2.32
C GLU A 368 22.91 39.47 1.27
N ASN A 369 21.76 38.93 1.68
CA ASN A 369 20.60 38.75 0.79
C ASN A 369 19.68 39.96 0.69
N GLY A 370 19.98 41.06 1.37
CA GLY A 370 19.13 42.27 1.38
C GLY A 370 17.76 42.02 2.02
N VAL A 371 17.65 41.05 2.92
CA VAL A 371 16.38 40.68 3.58
C VAL A 371 16.31 41.30 4.96
N THR A 372 15.32 42.13 5.21
CA THR A 372 15.06 42.70 6.53
C THR A 372 14.68 41.59 7.51
N ILE A 373 15.38 41.50 8.65
CA ILE A 373 15.08 40.53 9.72
C ILE A 373 13.80 40.96 10.42
N PRO A 374 12.76 40.12 10.48
CA PRO A 374 11.55 40.42 11.24
C PRO A 374 11.83 40.55 12.73
N GLN A 375 11.07 41.41 13.42
CA GLN A 375 11.30 41.71 14.86
C GLN A 375 11.41 40.45 15.75
N LYS A 376 10.53 39.47 15.54
CA LYS A 376 10.57 38.22 16.30
C LYS A 376 11.86 37.46 16.06
N THR A 377 12.25 37.31 14.80
CA THR A 377 13.47 36.59 14.38
C THR A 377 14.72 37.32 14.84
N ALA A 378 14.75 38.64 14.80
CA ALA A 378 15.84 39.45 15.38
C ALA A 378 16.00 39.19 16.88
N GLY A 379 14.87 39.10 17.61
CA GLY A 379 14.87 38.75 19.03
C GLY A 379 15.43 37.35 19.30
N LEU A 380 15.08 36.35 18.45
CA LEU A 380 15.63 35.00 18.55
C LEU A 380 17.14 34.94 18.29
N LEU A 381 17.58 35.61 17.20
CA LEU A 381 19.00 35.64 16.84
C LEU A 381 19.83 36.35 17.94
N LEU A 382 19.33 37.48 18.48
CA LEU A 382 20.02 38.19 19.58
C LEU A 382 20.09 37.30 20.85
N ALA A 383 19.01 36.57 21.18
CA ALA A 383 19.01 35.70 22.35
C ALA A 383 20.02 34.54 22.18
N ALA A 384 20.12 33.97 20.98
CA ALA A 384 21.12 32.94 20.65
C ALA A 384 22.55 33.48 20.79
N ILE A 385 22.82 34.64 20.22
CA ILE A 385 24.15 35.30 20.35
C ILE A 385 24.51 35.54 21.83
N LEU A 386 23.58 36.03 22.65
CA LEU A 386 23.83 36.25 24.06
C LEU A 386 24.06 34.97 24.85
N SER A 387 23.33 33.92 24.52
CA SER A 387 23.46 32.59 25.15
C SER A 387 24.86 32.02 24.91
N ASP A 388 25.24 31.83 23.65
CA ASP A 388 26.49 31.16 23.27
C ASP A 388 27.74 31.96 23.61
N THR A 389 27.67 33.26 23.50
CA THR A 389 28.81 34.14 23.85
C THR A 389 28.90 34.46 25.34
N LEU A 390 28.06 33.87 26.18
CA LEU A 390 27.97 34.17 27.61
C LEU A 390 27.87 35.70 27.85
N VAL A 391 26.99 36.35 27.08
CA VAL A 391 26.81 37.82 27.10
C VAL A 391 28.12 38.54 26.71
N PHE A 392 28.73 38.11 25.61
CA PHE A 392 30.00 38.61 25.06
C PHE A 392 31.21 38.42 26.00
N ARG A 393 31.19 37.43 26.89
CA ARG A 393 32.29 37.07 27.80
C ARG A 393 33.09 35.84 27.35
N SER A 394 32.58 35.11 26.38
CA SER A 394 33.29 34.00 25.76
C SER A 394 34.46 34.54 24.93
N PRO A 395 35.65 33.86 24.95
CA PRO A 395 36.80 34.28 24.17
C PRO A 395 36.54 34.24 22.67
#